data_93480c2875d8fa3da7f283bcd2428486
#
_entry.id   93480c2875d8fa3da7f283bcd2428486
#
_cell.length_a   1.000
_cell.length_b   1.000
_cell.length_c   1.000
_cell.angle_alpha   90.00
_cell.angle_beta   90.00
_cell.angle_gamma   90.00
#
_symmetry.space_group_name_H-M   'P 1'
#
loop_
_entity.id
_entity.type
_entity.pdbx_description
1 polymer ?
#
loop_
_entity_poly.entity_id
_entity_poly.type
_entity_poly.pdbx_seq_one_letter_code
_entity_poly.pdbx_strand_id
1 'polypeptide(L)'
;MLTPLDLNNKNFSKGFRGYDTEEVDEFFAKVAKDFERLYQDNVELKDAVERVSAKLEYYQQMESTMQNTLVIAQETADEVKKNSEQKAALLEQETAMKCKEITSCLLYTSDA
;
A
#
# COMPACT_ATOMS: atom_id res chain seq x y z
N MET A 1 1.35 -33.86 -16.56
CA MET A 1 0.16 -33.66 -15.73
C MET A 1 -1.11 -33.87 -16.53
N LEU A 2 -2.08 -34.58 -15.99
CA LEU A 2 -3.34 -34.86 -16.69
C LEU A 2 -4.19 -33.59 -16.75
N THR A 3 -4.79 -33.36 -17.92
CA THR A 3 -5.73 -32.28 -18.10
C THR A 3 -7.17 -32.78 -17.99
N PRO A 4 -8.17 -31.90 -17.71
CA PRO A 4 -9.58 -32.32 -17.73
C PRO A 4 -9.99 -32.97 -19.04
N LEU A 5 -9.41 -32.52 -20.14
CA LEU A 5 -9.68 -33.11 -21.47
C LEU A 5 -9.17 -34.55 -21.55
N ASP A 6 -8.01 -34.84 -20.98
CA ASP A 6 -7.46 -36.19 -20.92
C ASP A 6 -8.38 -37.14 -20.15
N LEU A 7 -9.00 -36.65 -19.08
CA LEU A 7 -9.99 -37.42 -18.31
C LEU A 7 -11.26 -37.69 -19.10
N ASN A 8 -11.77 -36.71 -19.81
CA ASN A 8 -12.99 -36.84 -20.60
C ASN A 8 -12.81 -37.75 -21.80
N ASN A 9 -11.62 -37.76 -22.41
CA ASN A 9 -11.33 -38.53 -23.60
C ASN A 9 -10.76 -39.92 -23.31
N LYS A 10 -10.57 -40.27 -22.03
CA LYS A 10 -10.03 -41.57 -21.65
C LYS A 10 -11.06 -42.67 -21.90
N ASN A 11 -10.67 -43.65 -22.69
CA ASN A 11 -11.42 -44.88 -22.92
C ASN A 11 -10.60 -46.06 -22.43
N PHE A 12 -11.23 -46.97 -21.73
CA PHE A 12 -10.57 -48.18 -21.22
C PHE A 12 -10.92 -49.36 -22.11
N SER A 13 -9.92 -50.23 -22.31
CA SER A 13 -10.12 -51.49 -23.06
C SER A 13 -11.03 -52.42 -22.29
N LYS A 14 -11.96 -53.08 -22.99
CA LYS A 14 -12.84 -54.08 -22.38
C LYS A 14 -12.16 -55.44 -22.38
N GLY A 15 -12.05 -56.06 -21.19
CA GLY A 15 -11.64 -57.45 -21.05
C GLY A 15 -12.81 -58.40 -21.12
N PHE A 16 -12.58 -59.68 -20.86
CA PHE A 16 -13.59 -60.72 -20.95
C PHE A 16 -14.78 -60.53 -20.02
N ARG A 17 -14.56 -59.92 -18.85
CA ARG A 17 -15.61 -59.62 -17.83
C ARG A 17 -15.77 -58.15 -17.52
N GLY A 18 -15.46 -57.27 -18.46
CA GLY A 18 -15.53 -55.84 -18.28
C GLY A 18 -14.25 -55.14 -18.71
N TYR A 19 -13.94 -54.02 -18.10
CA TYR A 19 -12.71 -53.27 -18.40
C TYR A 19 -11.46 -53.99 -17.84
N ASP A 20 -10.32 -53.72 -18.47
CA ASP A 20 -9.04 -54.21 -17.96
C ASP A 20 -8.73 -53.51 -16.61
N THR A 21 -8.69 -54.31 -15.54
CA THR A 21 -8.48 -53.78 -14.18
C THR A 21 -7.13 -53.11 -13.99
N GLU A 22 -6.08 -53.68 -14.60
CA GLU A 22 -4.74 -53.06 -14.51
C GLU A 22 -4.66 -51.73 -15.17
N GLU A 23 -5.29 -51.58 -16.36
CA GLU A 23 -5.34 -50.32 -17.09
C GLU A 23 -6.11 -49.26 -16.31
N VAL A 24 -7.24 -49.60 -15.71
CA VAL A 24 -8.06 -48.71 -14.88
C VAL A 24 -7.28 -48.31 -13.62
N ASP A 25 -6.64 -49.24 -12.95
CA ASP A 25 -5.86 -48.97 -11.73
C ASP A 25 -4.65 -48.09 -11.99
N GLU A 26 -3.93 -48.30 -13.09
CA GLU A 26 -2.82 -47.42 -13.48
C GLU A 26 -3.28 -46.02 -13.77
N PHE A 27 -4.35 -45.89 -14.53
CA PHE A 27 -4.90 -44.56 -14.84
C PHE A 27 -5.43 -43.85 -13.60
N PHE A 28 -6.14 -44.57 -12.74
CA PHE A 28 -6.63 -44.05 -11.49
C PHE A 28 -5.49 -43.61 -10.56
N ALA A 29 -4.40 -44.36 -10.50
CA ALA A 29 -3.23 -43.98 -9.73
C ALA A 29 -2.61 -42.66 -10.23
N LYS A 30 -2.55 -42.45 -11.53
CA LYS A 30 -2.12 -41.18 -12.12
C LYS A 30 -3.06 -40.04 -11.79
N VAL A 31 -4.36 -40.28 -11.88
CA VAL A 31 -5.37 -39.28 -11.51
C VAL A 31 -5.25 -38.90 -10.03
N ALA A 32 -5.12 -39.89 -9.16
CA ALA A 32 -4.98 -39.65 -7.72
C ALA A 32 -3.72 -38.82 -7.39
N LYS A 33 -2.61 -39.15 -8.05
CA LYS A 33 -1.34 -38.43 -7.86
C LYS A 33 -1.46 -36.98 -8.33
N ASP A 34 -2.02 -36.75 -9.50
CA ASP A 34 -2.21 -35.41 -10.04
C ASP A 34 -3.23 -34.61 -9.24
N PHE A 35 -4.27 -35.27 -8.75
CA PHE A 35 -5.27 -34.63 -7.86
C PHE A 35 -4.62 -34.16 -6.57
N GLU A 36 -3.81 -35.00 -5.94
CA GLU A 36 -3.10 -34.65 -4.71
C GLU A 36 -2.16 -33.46 -4.94
N ARG A 37 -1.41 -33.47 -6.03
CA ARG A 37 -0.54 -32.38 -6.40
C ARG A 37 -1.30 -31.07 -6.61
N LEU A 38 -2.39 -31.12 -7.37
CA LEU A 38 -3.24 -29.95 -7.60
C LEU A 38 -3.89 -29.45 -6.33
N TYR A 39 -4.27 -30.36 -5.44
CA TYR A 39 -4.82 -29.97 -4.14
C TYR A 39 -3.79 -29.21 -3.30
N GLN A 40 -2.57 -29.72 -3.24
CA GLN A 40 -1.48 -29.03 -2.53
C GLN A 40 -1.13 -27.70 -3.17
N ASP A 41 -1.05 -27.64 -4.50
CA ASP A 41 -0.80 -26.39 -5.22
C ASP A 41 -1.92 -25.38 -4.95
N ASN A 42 -3.16 -25.85 -4.86
CA ASN A 42 -4.30 -24.99 -4.54
C ASN A 42 -4.20 -24.40 -3.14
N VAL A 43 -3.83 -25.21 -2.14
CA VAL A 43 -3.62 -24.75 -0.76
C VAL A 43 -2.49 -23.71 -0.72
N GLU A 44 -1.38 -23.97 -1.38
CA GLU A 44 -0.24 -23.05 -1.43
C GLU A 44 -0.60 -21.75 -2.12
N LEU A 45 -1.35 -21.81 -3.22
CA LEU A 45 -1.80 -20.62 -3.94
C LEU A 45 -2.78 -19.79 -3.10
N LYS A 46 -3.69 -20.42 -2.39
CA LYS A 46 -4.60 -19.72 -1.47
C LYS A 46 -3.84 -19.00 -0.37
N ASP A 47 -2.87 -19.68 0.22
CA ASP A 47 -2.01 -19.08 1.26
C ASP A 47 -1.20 -17.91 0.70
N ALA A 48 -0.69 -18.04 -0.52
CA ALA A 48 0.03 -16.97 -1.20
C ALA A 48 -0.87 -15.76 -1.47
N VAL A 49 -2.09 -15.99 -1.92
CA VAL A 49 -3.08 -14.94 -2.15
C VAL A 49 -3.40 -14.20 -0.85
N GLU A 50 -3.61 -14.92 0.25
CA GLU A 50 -3.86 -14.31 1.56
C GLU A 50 -2.68 -13.43 2.02
N ARG A 51 -1.45 -13.91 1.87
CA ARG A 51 -0.25 -13.14 2.22
C ARG A 51 -0.10 -11.89 1.38
N VAL A 52 -0.31 -12.00 0.08
CA VAL A 52 -0.23 -10.87 -0.84
C VAL A 52 -1.35 -9.86 -0.55
N SER A 53 -2.56 -10.33 -0.30
CA SER A 53 -3.70 -9.47 0.07
C SER A 53 -3.43 -8.71 1.36
N ALA A 54 -2.87 -9.37 2.38
CA ALA A 54 -2.52 -8.73 3.64
C ALA A 54 -1.43 -7.66 3.45
N LYS A 55 -0.41 -7.95 2.62
CA LYS A 55 0.63 -6.97 2.27
C LYS A 55 0.05 -5.79 1.52
N LEU A 56 -0.85 -6.03 0.58
CA LEU A 56 -1.49 -4.97 -0.19
C LEU A 56 -2.27 -4.04 0.73
N GLU A 57 -3.03 -4.60 1.65
CA GLU A 57 -3.80 -3.84 2.64
C GLU A 57 -2.88 -3.00 3.53
N TYR A 58 -1.78 -3.56 3.98
CA TYR A 58 -0.76 -2.86 4.75
C TYR A 58 -0.16 -1.69 3.97
N TYR A 59 0.21 -1.89 2.70
CA TYR A 59 0.76 -0.83 1.86
C TYR A 59 -0.27 0.25 1.55
N GLN A 60 -1.53 -0.12 1.36
CA GLN A 60 -2.61 0.85 1.14
C GLN A 60 -2.82 1.74 2.36
N GLN A 61 -2.77 1.17 3.57
CA GLN A 61 -2.85 1.94 4.81
C GLN A 61 -1.64 2.85 4.98
N MET A 62 -0.45 2.35 4.64
CA MET A 62 0.78 3.15 4.68
C MET A 62 0.71 4.32 3.71
N GLU A 63 0.24 4.09 2.48
CA GLU A 63 0.05 5.14 1.48
C GLU A 63 -0.91 6.21 1.98
N SER A 64 -2.05 5.80 2.53
CA SER A 64 -3.03 6.72 3.11
C SER A 64 -2.43 7.56 4.25
N THR A 65 -1.67 6.93 5.13
CA THR A 65 -0.97 7.61 6.22
C THR A 65 0.06 8.60 5.70
N MET A 66 0.82 8.22 4.68
CA MET A 66 1.81 9.11 4.05
C MET A 66 1.14 10.32 3.40
N GLN A 67 0.03 10.13 2.69
CA GLN A 67 -0.73 11.22 2.09
C GLN A 67 -1.25 12.17 3.16
N ASN A 68 -1.83 11.66 4.24
CA ASN A 68 -2.30 12.47 5.36
C ASN A 68 -1.15 13.24 6.02
N THR A 69 0.00 12.60 6.19
CA THR A 69 1.20 13.24 6.75
C THR A 69 1.68 14.38 5.85
N LEU A 70 1.69 14.18 4.54
CA LEU A 70 2.05 15.22 3.58
C LEU A 70 1.11 16.41 3.63
N VAL A 71 -0.21 16.16 3.74
CA VAL A 71 -1.21 17.23 3.89
C VAL A 71 -0.97 18.02 5.18
N ILE A 72 -0.76 17.35 6.30
CA ILE A 72 -0.46 17.99 7.57
C ILE A 72 0.84 18.80 7.51
N ALA A 73 1.88 18.25 6.88
CA ALA A 73 3.14 18.95 6.69
C ALA A 73 2.98 20.20 5.85
N GLN A 74 2.17 20.13 4.79
CA GLN A 74 1.85 21.29 3.94
C GLN A 74 1.12 22.36 4.74
N GLU A 75 0.08 22.00 5.48
CA GLU A 75 -0.67 22.93 6.32
C GLU A 75 0.22 23.57 7.38
N THR A 76 1.09 22.77 8.03
CA THR A 76 2.03 23.27 9.02
C THR A 76 3.04 24.24 8.40
N ALA A 77 3.56 23.93 7.22
CA ALA A 77 4.49 24.82 6.52
C ALA A 77 3.81 26.15 6.16
N ASP A 78 2.58 26.10 5.69
CA ASP A 78 1.80 27.30 5.38
C ASP A 78 1.53 28.14 6.62
N GLU A 79 1.21 27.52 7.75
CA GLU A 79 1.00 28.18 9.01
C GLU A 79 2.27 28.83 9.55
N VAL A 80 3.40 28.12 9.51
CA VAL A 80 4.70 28.65 9.91
C VAL A 80 5.07 29.84 9.06
N LYS A 81 4.88 29.79 7.76
CA LYS A 81 5.13 30.90 6.83
C LYS A 81 4.30 32.11 7.20
N LYS A 82 3.01 31.90 7.41
CA LYS A 82 2.06 32.98 7.79
C LYS A 82 2.48 33.62 9.11
N ASN A 83 2.81 32.83 10.14
CA ASN A 83 3.26 33.31 11.42
C ASN A 83 4.56 34.09 11.32
N SER A 84 5.49 33.63 10.49
CA SER A 84 6.76 34.31 10.25
C SER A 84 6.55 35.66 9.57
N GLU A 85 5.66 35.74 8.59
CA GLU A 85 5.30 36.98 7.91
C GLU A 85 4.65 37.98 8.89
N GLN A 86 3.76 37.52 9.76
CA GLN A 86 3.14 38.35 10.80
C GLN A 86 4.16 38.87 11.81
N LYS A 87 5.09 38.04 12.27
CA LYS A 87 6.18 38.45 13.15
C LYS A 87 7.08 39.49 12.51
N ALA A 88 7.42 39.32 11.25
CA ALA A 88 8.23 40.26 10.50
C ALA A 88 7.51 41.62 10.38
N ALA A 89 6.21 41.62 10.08
CA ALA A 89 5.42 42.82 10.00
C ALA A 89 5.34 43.57 11.34
N LEU A 90 5.14 42.80 12.46
CA LEU A 90 5.14 43.39 13.80
C LEU A 90 6.50 43.98 14.16
N LEU A 91 7.59 43.29 13.83
CA LEU A 91 8.93 43.77 14.10
C LEU A 91 9.22 45.09 13.33
N GLU A 92 8.79 45.18 12.07
CA GLU A 92 8.89 46.41 11.27
C GLU A 92 8.11 47.55 11.89
N GLN A 93 6.89 47.29 12.36
CA GLN A 93 6.10 48.32 13.06
C GLN A 93 6.75 48.80 14.34
N GLU A 94 7.21 47.87 15.18
CA GLU A 94 7.90 48.22 16.42
C GLU A 94 9.18 49.02 16.16
N THR A 95 9.94 48.61 15.14
CA THR A 95 11.14 49.36 14.75
C THR A 95 10.83 50.76 14.26
N ALA A 96 9.77 50.90 13.42
CA ALA A 96 9.31 52.19 12.95
C ALA A 96 8.86 53.10 14.11
N MET A 97 8.13 52.54 15.08
CA MET A 97 7.70 53.26 16.26
C MET A 97 8.88 53.70 17.13
N LYS A 98 9.86 52.82 17.35
CA LYS A 98 11.08 53.17 18.06
C LYS A 98 11.88 54.24 17.38
N CYS A 99 11.99 54.22 16.07
CA CYS A 99 12.64 55.23 15.28
C CYS A 99 11.93 56.59 15.43
N LYS A 100 10.60 56.62 15.41
CA LYS A 100 9.82 57.84 15.64
C LYS A 100 10.03 58.39 17.05
N GLU A 101 10.04 57.52 18.07
CA GLU A 101 10.27 57.96 19.44
C GLU A 101 11.67 58.54 19.63
N ILE A 102 12.70 57.93 19.08
CA ILE A 102 14.07 58.43 19.13
C ILE A 102 14.16 59.77 18.40
N THR A 103 13.57 59.86 17.21
CA THR A 103 13.57 61.11 16.41
C THR A 103 12.86 62.24 17.18
N SER A 104 11.69 61.95 17.74
CA SER A 104 10.93 62.92 18.53
C SER A 104 11.73 63.37 19.77
N CYS A 105 12.38 62.46 20.42
CA CYS A 105 13.21 62.76 21.60
C CYS A 105 14.41 63.62 21.24
N LEU A 106 15.07 63.34 20.10
CA LEU A 106 16.18 64.18 19.61
C LEU A 106 15.73 65.56 19.21
N LEU A 107 14.60 65.71 18.53
CA LEU A 107 14.03 66.99 18.14
C LEU A 107 13.64 67.80 19.37
N TYR A 108 13.03 67.15 20.36
CA TYR A 108 12.67 67.80 21.62
C TYR A 108 13.91 68.28 22.39
N THR A 109 14.96 67.48 22.42
CA THR A 109 16.21 67.85 23.07
C THR A 109 16.92 68.96 22.30
N SER A 110 16.83 69.03 21.00
CA SER A 110 17.44 70.09 20.17
C SER A 110 16.76 71.43 20.35
N ASP A 111 15.45 71.45 20.59
CA ASP A 111 14.67 72.67 20.80
C ASP A 111 14.86 73.23 22.21
N ALA A 112 15.41 72.42 23.11
CA ALA A 112 15.71 72.87 24.45
C ALA A 112 17.07 73.55 24.51
#